data_0908857ad65919fb19f05eba9d1e4997
#
_entry.id   0908857ad65919fb19f05eba9d1e4997
#
_cell.length_a   1.000
_cell.length_b   1.000
_cell.length_c   1.000
_cell.angle_alpha   90.00
_cell.angle_beta   90.00
_cell.angle_gamma   90.00
#
_symmetry.space_group_name_H-M   'P 1'
#
loop_
_entity.id
_entity.type
_entity.pdbx_description
1 polymer ?
#
loop_
_entity_poly.entity_id
_entity_poly.type
_entity_poly.pdbx_seq_one_letter_code
_entity_poly.pdbx_strand_id
1 'polypeptide(L)'
;MSPPKCLLVGLSGPSSSGKTTIARLLRDILPNAFILHEDDFYKTDVEIPMSPEHNIADWDCLESINLPALESALKHIKAHGAVPPDFQSKEDQNSVGEVNVDGALIERLKAQAAGLGEGGVRVAIVDGFLLYSQEMQAVRDTFDVKLFLRTDYETAKRRREARSGYVTLEGFWADPPGYVDKIVWPNYVNDHMYLFEDGDVEGEVNSQVADRLQIDIMPQDKQGDLSACLEWAFGKLGGALGSL
;
A
#
# COMPACT_ATOMS: atom_id res chain seq x y z
N MET A 1 -27.38 13.55 -10.99
CA MET A 1 -26.62 13.72 -9.73
C MET A 1 -25.16 13.81 -10.11
N SER A 2 -24.40 14.74 -9.53
CA SER A 2 -22.96 14.74 -9.69
C SER A 2 -22.39 13.43 -9.11
N PRO A 3 -21.31 12.85 -9.72
CA PRO A 3 -20.68 11.68 -9.16
C PRO A 3 -20.20 11.97 -7.71
N PRO A 4 -20.23 10.99 -6.82
CA PRO A 4 -19.73 11.19 -5.46
C PRO A 4 -18.25 11.58 -5.53
N LYS A 5 -17.88 12.59 -4.74
CA LYS A 5 -16.46 12.93 -4.58
C LYS A 5 -15.74 11.72 -3.97
N CYS A 6 -14.62 11.32 -4.55
CA CYS A 6 -13.79 10.23 -4.05
C CYS A 6 -12.37 10.73 -3.80
N LEU A 7 -11.89 10.62 -2.56
CA LEU A 7 -10.49 10.84 -2.20
C LEU A 7 -9.73 9.53 -2.48
N LEU A 8 -8.76 9.59 -3.37
CA LEU A 8 -7.92 8.45 -3.71
C LEU A 8 -6.61 8.52 -2.94
N VAL A 9 -6.42 7.55 -2.06
CA VAL A 9 -5.27 7.46 -1.15
C VAL A 9 -4.38 6.30 -1.56
N GLY A 10 -3.14 6.57 -1.92
CA GLY A 10 -2.13 5.53 -2.10
C GLY A 10 -1.41 5.26 -0.77
N LEU A 11 -1.31 4.01 -0.40
CA LEU A 11 -0.55 3.54 0.77
C LEU A 11 0.52 2.55 0.30
N SER A 12 1.75 3.02 0.15
CA SER A 12 2.86 2.23 -0.38
C SER A 12 3.96 1.99 0.65
N GLY A 13 4.97 1.22 0.28
CA GLY A 13 6.12 0.86 1.11
C GLY A 13 6.52 -0.60 0.95
N PRO A 14 7.61 -1.06 1.58
CA PRO A 14 8.13 -2.41 1.39
C PRO A 14 7.13 -3.49 1.80
N SER A 15 7.28 -4.67 1.21
CA SER A 15 6.52 -5.84 1.63
C SER A 15 6.67 -6.04 3.15
N SER A 16 5.58 -6.46 3.80
CA SER A 16 5.54 -6.71 5.25
C SER A 16 5.78 -5.48 6.16
N SER A 17 5.71 -4.25 5.61
CA SER A 17 5.75 -3.02 6.44
C SER A 17 4.48 -2.75 7.25
N GLY A 18 3.40 -3.49 6.98
CA GLY A 18 2.10 -3.33 7.66
C GLY A 18 1.06 -2.52 6.88
N LYS A 19 1.28 -2.25 5.59
CA LYS A 19 0.35 -1.49 4.74
C LYS A 19 -1.08 -2.01 4.79
N THR A 20 -1.27 -3.29 4.49
CA THR A 20 -2.60 -3.91 4.46
C THR A 20 -3.29 -3.84 5.81
N THR A 21 -2.54 -3.99 6.90
CA THR A 21 -3.09 -3.83 8.26
C THR A 21 -3.56 -2.39 8.51
N ILE A 22 -2.74 -1.39 8.16
CA ILE A 22 -3.10 0.04 8.29
C ILE A 22 -4.28 0.37 7.37
N ALA A 23 -4.30 -0.12 6.13
CA ALA A 23 -5.41 0.09 5.19
C ALA A 23 -6.74 -0.43 5.76
N ARG A 24 -6.74 -1.65 6.33
CA ARG A 24 -7.92 -2.25 6.97
C ARG A 24 -8.39 -1.47 8.20
N LEU A 25 -7.46 -1.05 9.05
CA LEU A 25 -7.79 -0.22 10.22
C LEU A 25 -8.38 1.14 9.80
N LEU A 26 -7.78 1.81 8.82
CA LEU A 26 -8.30 3.07 8.29
C LEU A 26 -9.68 2.90 7.66
N ARG A 27 -9.91 1.82 6.90
CA ARG A 27 -11.23 1.49 6.35
C ARG A 27 -12.29 1.34 7.45
N ASP A 28 -11.94 0.68 8.55
CA ASP A 28 -12.87 0.40 9.66
C ASP A 28 -13.11 1.64 10.55
N ILE A 29 -12.23 2.63 10.47
CA ILE A 29 -12.33 3.91 11.20
C ILE A 29 -13.05 4.98 10.37
N LEU A 30 -12.74 5.08 9.08
CA LEU A 30 -13.24 6.15 8.22
C LEU A 30 -14.63 5.81 7.66
N PRO A 31 -15.60 6.73 7.70
CA PRO A 31 -16.88 6.52 7.05
C PRO A 31 -16.71 6.44 5.52
N ASN A 32 -17.45 5.52 4.89
CA ASN A 32 -17.47 5.34 3.43
C ASN A 32 -16.10 4.99 2.80
N ALA A 33 -15.17 4.40 3.57
CA ALA A 33 -13.89 3.93 3.05
C ALA A 33 -13.98 2.51 2.49
N PHE A 34 -13.16 2.23 1.49
CA PHE A 34 -12.97 0.90 0.92
C PHE A 34 -11.52 0.74 0.46
N ILE A 35 -11.09 -0.50 0.22
CA ILE A 35 -9.72 -0.82 -0.16
C ILE A 35 -9.71 -1.39 -1.58
N LEU A 36 -8.65 -1.06 -2.34
CA LEU A 36 -8.20 -1.73 -3.54
C LEU A 36 -6.77 -2.21 -3.28
N HIS A 37 -6.50 -3.49 -3.44
CA HIS A 37 -5.16 -4.04 -3.28
C HIS A 37 -4.46 -4.14 -4.64
N GLU A 38 -3.21 -3.67 -4.73
CA GLU A 38 -2.37 -3.86 -5.92
C GLU A 38 -2.16 -5.35 -6.20
N ASP A 39 -2.08 -6.16 -5.15
CA ASP A 39 -1.90 -7.61 -5.21
C ASP A 39 -3.06 -8.33 -5.96
N ASP A 40 -4.23 -7.71 -6.06
CA ASP A 40 -5.35 -8.23 -6.87
C ASP A 40 -5.10 -8.10 -8.39
N PHE A 41 -4.05 -7.42 -8.79
CA PHE A 41 -3.67 -7.18 -10.19
C PHE A 41 -2.43 -7.96 -10.63
N TYR A 42 -1.99 -8.95 -9.89
CA TYR A 42 -0.97 -9.87 -10.38
C TYR A 42 -1.42 -10.53 -11.69
N LYS A 43 -0.47 -10.78 -12.56
CA LYS A 43 -0.67 -11.61 -13.75
C LYS A 43 -0.87 -13.08 -13.35
N THR A 44 -1.22 -13.92 -14.32
CA THR A 44 -1.31 -15.38 -14.09
C THR A 44 0.07 -15.97 -13.79
N ASP A 45 0.09 -17.09 -13.06
CA ASP A 45 1.34 -17.72 -12.59
C ASP A 45 2.33 -17.98 -13.74
N VAL A 46 1.84 -18.29 -14.95
CA VAL A 46 2.68 -18.52 -16.15
C VAL A 46 3.23 -17.24 -16.78
N GLU A 47 2.68 -16.08 -16.46
CA GLU A 47 3.12 -14.78 -16.96
C GLU A 47 4.09 -14.09 -16.00
N ILE A 48 4.26 -14.63 -14.79
CA ILE A 48 5.22 -14.08 -13.82
C ILE A 48 6.65 -14.23 -14.36
N PRO A 49 7.43 -13.15 -14.43
CA PRO A 49 8.79 -13.22 -14.93
C PRO A 49 9.70 -14.05 -14.03
N MET A 50 10.73 -14.62 -14.63
CA MET A 50 11.79 -15.32 -13.89
C MET A 50 12.96 -14.37 -13.68
N SER A 51 13.44 -14.24 -12.45
CA SER A 51 14.71 -13.54 -12.19
C SER A 51 15.85 -14.20 -12.98
N PRO A 52 16.52 -13.45 -13.87
CA PRO A 52 17.61 -14.02 -14.67
C PRO A 52 18.80 -14.49 -13.83
N GLU A 53 19.04 -13.84 -12.70
CA GLU A 53 20.18 -14.12 -11.82
C GLU A 53 19.93 -15.35 -10.94
N HIS A 54 18.68 -15.51 -10.46
CA HIS A 54 18.37 -16.52 -9.44
C HIS A 54 17.53 -17.68 -9.97
N ASN A 55 16.96 -17.56 -11.18
CA ASN A 55 16.04 -18.52 -11.77
C ASN A 55 14.86 -18.86 -10.81
N ILE A 56 14.30 -17.81 -10.20
CA ILE A 56 13.14 -17.86 -9.29
C ILE A 56 12.07 -16.94 -9.88
N ALA A 57 10.80 -17.32 -9.77
CA ALA A 57 9.69 -16.46 -10.20
C ALA A 57 9.70 -15.15 -9.39
N ASP A 58 9.69 -14.01 -10.09
CA ASP A 58 9.76 -12.68 -9.50
C ASP A 58 8.36 -12.05 -9.40
N TRP A 59 7.74 -12.22 -8.25
CA TRP A 59 6.43 -11.64 -7.94
C TRP A 59 6.54 -10.19 -7.44
N ASP A 60 7.74 -9.73 -7.10
CA ASP A 60 7.98 -8.44 -6.46
C ASP A 60 8.54 -7.39 -7.46
N CYS A 61 8.16 -7.49 -8.74
CA CYS A 61 8.55 -6.54 -9.80
C CYS A 61 7.32 -6.01 -10.57
N LEU A 62 7.50 -4.92 -11.31
CA LEU A 62 6.42 -4.28 -12.08
C LEU A 62 5.86 -5.21 -13.17
N GLU A 63 6.70 -6.01 -13.80
CA GLU A 63 6.30 -6.95 -14.84
C GLU A 63 5.36 -8.05 -14.36
N SER A 64 5.30 -8.30 -13.05
CA SER A 64 4.36 -9.24 -12.44
C SER A 64 2.93 -8.66 -12.33
N ILE A 65 2.79 -7.34 -12.44
CA ILE A 65 1.51 -6.63 -12.27
C ILE A 65 0.85 -6.36 -13.63
N ASN A 66 -0.45 -6.54 -13.71
CA ASN A 66 -1.29 -6.12 -14.83
C ASN A 66 -1.60 -4.62 -14.69
N LEU A 67 -0.58 -3.79 -15.02
CA LEU A 67 -0.65 -2.34 -14.89
C LEU A 67 -1.85 -1.72 -15.63
N PRO A 68 -2.21 -2.12 -16.88
CA PRO A 68 -3.39 -1.59 -17.54
C PRO A 68 -4.70 -1.84 -16.80
N ALA A 69 -4.84 -3.00 -16.15
CA ALA A 69 -6.02 -3.32 -15.35
C ALA A 69 -6.08 -2.48 -14.07
N LEU A 70 -4.96 -2.30 -13.37
CA LEU A 70 -4.85 -1.42 -12.19
C LEU A 70 -5.21 0.02 -12.57
N GLU A 71 -4.63 0.59 -13.62
CA GLU A 71 -4.95 1.95 -14.10
C GLU A 71 -6.43 2.11 -14.46
N SER A 72 -7.03 1.10 -15.11
CA SER A 72 -8.45 1.10 -15.45
C SER A 72 -9.33 1.13 -14.19
N ALA A 73 -8.98 0.33 -13.18
CA ALA A 73 -9.68 0.30 -11.90
C ALA A 73 -9.58 1.65 -11.16
N LEU A 74 -8.40 2.27 -11.13
CA LEU A 74 -8.20 3.59 -10.51
C LEU A 74 -9.02 4.68 -11.21
N LYS A 75 -9.05 4.69 -12.55
CA LYS A 75 -9.87 5.61 -13.34
C LYS A 75 -11.37 5.42 -13.04
N HIS A 76 -11.82 4.15 -12.94
CA HIS A 76 -13.20 3.84 -12.57
C HIS A 76 -13.55 4.35 -11.17
N ILE A 77 -12.68 4.10 -10.18
CA ILE A 77 -12.87 4.57 -8.80
C ILE A 77 -12.96 6.09 -8.75
N LYS A 78 -12.07 6.79 -9.44
CA LYS A 78 -12.07 8.26 -9.47
C LYS A 78 -13.36 8.83 -10.09
N ALA A 79 -13.92 8.15 -11.08
CA ALA A 79 -15.16 8.56 -11.75
C ALA A 79 -16.44 8.20 -10.98
N HIS A 80 -16.46 7.08 -10.26
CA HIS A 80 -17.69 6.51 -9.70
C HIS A 80 -17.67 6.39 -8.16
N GLY A 81 -16.51 6.56 -7.52
CA GLY A 81 -16.36 6.39 -6.08
C GLY A 81 -16.57 4.94 -5.59
N ALA A 82 -16.37 3.95 -6.44
CA ALA A 82 -16.54 2.53 -6.13
C ALA A 82 -15.58 1.70 -6.99
N VAL A 83 -15.27 0.49 -6.53
CA VAL A 83 -14.57 -0.51 -7.36
C VAL A 83 -15.42 -0.89 -8.58
N PRO A 84 -14.81 -1.37 -9.69
CA PRO A 84 -15.55 -1.88 -10.84
C PRO A 84 -16.55 -2.97 -10.42
N PRO A 85 -17.76 -3.06 -11.05
CA PRO A 85 -18.81 -3.96 -10.61
C PRO A 85 -18.43 -5.45 -10.58
N ASP A 86 -17.53 -5.86 -11.48
CA ASP A 86 -17.08 -7.25 -11.61
C ASP A 86 -15.78 -7.53 -10.83
N PHE A 87 -15.29 -6.53 -10.09
CA PHE A 87 -14.06 -6.68 -9.30
C PHE A 87 -14.32 -7.50 -8.03
N GLN A 88 -13.47 -8.50 -7.79
CA GLN A 88 -13.47 -9.30 -6.57
C GLN A 88 -12.04 -9.43 -6.05
N SER A 89 -11.81 -8.96 -4.82
CA SER A 89 -10.50 -9.07 -4.18
C SER A 89 -10.16 -10.52 -3.84
N LYS A 90 -8.93 -10.90 -4.15
CA LYS A 90 -8.28 -12.14 -3.69
C LYS A 90 -7.50 -11.91 -2.40
N GLU A 91 -6.96 -10.69 -2.23
CA GLU A 91 -6.23 -10.30 -1.02
C GLU A 91 -7.11 -10.40 0.24
N ASP A 92 -8.41 -10.20 0.11
CA ASP A 92 -9.36 -10.42 1.21
C ASP A 92 -9.38 -11.87 1.74
N GLN A 93 -8.84 -12.83 1.00
CA GLN A 93 -8.72 -14.25 1.39
C GLN A 93 -7.41 -14.54 2.14
N ASN A 94 -6.44 -13.63 2.11
CA ASN A 94 -5.19 -13.78 2.82
C ASN A 94 -5.36 -13.58 4.33
N SER A 95 -4.61 -14.36 5.11
CA SER A 95 -4.66 -14.27 6.57
C SER A 95 -4.20 -12.91 7.07
N VAL A 96 -4.93 -12.36 8.02
CA VAL A 96 -4.54 -11.15 8.75
C VAL A 96 -3.66 -11.55 9.92
N GLY A 97 -2.47 -10.97 10.04
CA GLY A 97 -1.63 -11.12 11.21
C GLY A 97 -2.28 -10.53 12.48
N GLU A 98 -1.69 -10.80 13.64
CA GLU A 98 -2.16 -10.20 14.89
C GLU A 98 -2.08 -8.67 14.80
N VAL A 99 -3.22 -8.02 15.10
CA VAL A 99 -3.34 -6.57 15.11
C VAL A 99 -3.26 -6.06 16.55
N ASN A 100 -2.08 -5.62 16.94
CA ASN A 100 -1.81 -5.12 18.28
C ASN A 100 -1.91 -3.59 18.29
N VAL A 101 -3.15 -3.07 18.31
CA VAL A 101 -3.45 -1.64 18.40
C VAL A 101 -4.34 -1.39 19.61
N ASP A 102 -4.05 -0.32 20.35
CA ASP A 102 -4.86 0.07 21.52
C ASP A 102 -6.31 0.37 21.09
N GLY A 103 -7.26 -0.32 21.70
CA GLY A 103 -8.69 -0.12 21.47
C GLY A 103 -9.15 1.32 21.76
N ALA A 104 -8.56 1.98 22.78
CA ALA A 104 -8.85 3.37 23.09
C ALA A 104 -8.42 4.32 21.96
N LEU A 105 -7.30 4.02 21.28
CA LEU A 105 -6.86 4.74 20.08
C LEU A 105 -7.90 4.60 18.97
N ILE A 106 -8.34 3.37 18.67
CA ILE A 106 -9.35 3.12 17.63
C ILE A 106 -10.62 3.93 17.87
N GLU A 107 -11.18 3.88 19.10
CA GLU A 107 -12.41 4.61 19.42
C GLU A 107 -12.23 6.13 19.35
N ARG A 108 -11.07 6.65 19.76
CA ARG A 108 -10.72 8.06 19.60
C ARG A 108 -10.69 8.48 18.12
N LEU A 109 -10.03 7.68 17.26
CA LEU A 109 -9.94 7.97 15.84
C LEU A 109 -11.30 7.87 15.13
N LYS A 110 -12.16 6.91 15.51
CA LYS A 110 -13.54 6.84 15.02
C LYS A 110 -14.37 8.07 15.40
N ALA A 111 -14.23 8.54 16.63
CA ALA A 111 -14.90 9.76 17.07
C ALA A 111 -14.46 10.99 16.27
N GLN A 112 -13.16 11.10 15.96
CA GLN A 112 -12.64 12.15 15.10
C GLN A 112 -13.12 12.01 13.64
N ALA A 113 -13.20 10.78 13.14
CA ALA A 113 -13.63 10.48 11.77
C ALA A 113 -15.11 10.78 11.54
N ALA A 114 -15.95 10.69 12.57
CA ALA A 114 -17.38 10.96 12.46
C ALA A 114 -17.71 12.36 11.90
N GLY A 115 -16.85 13.36 12.16
CA GLY A 115 -16.95 14.71 11.60
C GLY A 115 -16.37 14.89 10.19
N LEU A 116 -15.59 13.91 9.69
CA LEU A 116 -14.90 14.04 8.40
C LEU A 116 -15.75 13.58 7.20
N GLY A 117 -16.85 12.89 7.43
CA GLY A 117 -17.70 12.30 6.38
C GLY A 117 -18.94 13.09 5.98
N GLU A 118 -19.14 14.29 6.50
CA GLU A 118 -20.38 15.08 6.33
C GLU A 118 -20.65 15.58 4.90
N GLY A 119 -19.82 15.30 3.93
CA GLY A 119 -20.03 15.67 2.52
C GLY A 119 -20.35 14.50 1.59
N GLY A 120 -20.51 13.27 2.11
CA GLY A 120 -20.70 12.09 1.27
C GLY A 120 -19.44 11.71 0.46
N VAL A 121 -18.27 12.23 0.86
CA VAL A 121 -16.98 11.88 0.25
C VAL A 121 -16.66 10.41 0.52
N ARG A 122 -16.33 9.68 -0.51
CA ARG A 122 -15.81 8.31 -0.38
C ARG A 122 -14.28 8.32 -0.29
N VAL A 123 -13.72 7.39 0.44
CA VAL A 123 -12.27 7.25 0.57
C VAL A 123 -11.86 5.90 -0.01
N ALA A 124 -11.12 5.92 -1.11
CA ALA A 124 -10.52 4.73 -1.70
C ALA A 124 -9.07 4.63 -1.24
N ILE A 125 -8.76 3.61 -0.46
CA ILE A 125 -7.39 3.32 -0.02
C ILE A 125 -6.82 2.28 -0.97
N VAL A 126 -5.76 2.62 -1.68
CA VAL A 126 -5.04 1.70 -2.56
C VAL A 126 -3.79 1.24 -1.83
N ASP A 127 -3.75 -0.04 -1.50
CA ASP A 127 -2.65 -0.70 -0.80
C ASP A 127 -1.77 -1.42 -1.82
N GLY A 128 -0.47 -1.07 -1.88
CA GLY A 128 0.45 -1.69 -2.82
C GLY A 128 1.91 -1.44 -2.49
N PHE A 129 2.80 -2.28 -2.99
CA PHE A 129 4.23 -2.21 -2.71
C PHE A 129 5.03 -1.44 -3.78
N LEU A 130 4.47 -1.28 -5.00
CA LEU A 130 5.10 -0.59 -6.13
C LEU A 130 4.51 0.78 -6.46
N LEU A 131 3.41 1.22 -5.80
CA LEU A 131 2.62 2.41 -6.19
C LEU A 131 3.45 3.67 -6.45
N TYR A 132 4.64 3.76 -5.85
CA TYR A 132 5.53 4.91 -5.97
C TYR A 132 6.89 4.57 -6.58
N SER A 133 7.05 3.39 -7.21
CA SER A 133 8.24 3.16 -8.04
C SER A 133 8.33 4.20 -9.16
N GLN A 134 9.54 4.44 -9.68
CA GLN A 134 9.72 5.47 -10.72
C GLN A 134 8.89 5.19 -11.97
N GLU A 135 8.74 3.93 -12.34
CA GLU A 135 8.01 3.49 -13.52
C GLU A 135 6.48 3.60 -13.37
N MET A 136 5.98 3.68 -12.13
CA MET A 136 4.56 3.81 -11.80
C MET A 136 4.08 5.27 -11.78
N GLN A 137 4.74 6.20 -12.48
CA GLN A 137 4.39 7.62 -12.46
C GLN A 137 2.90 7.87 -12.75
N ALA A 138 2.34 7.23 -13.76
CA ALA A 138 0.93 7.43 -14.14
C ALA A 138 -0.04 7.00 -13.03
N VAL A 139 0.27 5.92 -12.32
CA VAL A 139 -0.48 5.46 -11.14
C VAL A 139 -0.29 6.42 -9.97
N ARG A 140 0.95 6.75 -9.64
CA ARG A 140 1.31 7.68 -8.55
C ARG A 140 0.59 9.03 -8.69
N ASP A 141 0.50 9.56 -9.90
CA ASP A 141 -0.09 10.87 -10.16
C ASP A 141 -1.64 10.86 -10.07
N THR A 142 -2.28 9.69 -9.93
CA THR A 142 -3.73 9.60 -9.70
C THR A 142 -4.13 9.84 -8.24
N PHE A 143 -3.22 9.64 -7.30
CA PHE A 143 -3.51 9.74 -5.87
C PHE A 143 -3.59 11.19 -5.39
N ASP A 144 -4.63 11.48 -4.62
CA ASP A 144 -4.82 12.77 -3.96
C ASP A 144 -4.00 12.86 -2.66
N VAL A 145 -3.80 11.73 -1.98
CA VAL A 145 -2.93 11.58 -0.81
C VAL A 145 -1.99 10.41 -1.04
N LYS A 146 -0.72 10.61 -0.76
CA LYS A 146 0.34 9.61 -0.99
C LYS A 146 1.08 9.33 0.31
N LEU A 147 0.87 8.15 0.89
CA LEU A 147 1.50 7.71 2.12
C LEU A 147 2.50 6.59 1.84
N PHE A 148 3.70 6.70 2.40
CA PHE A 148 4.73 5.68 2.26
C PHE A 148 5.17 5.17 3.63
N LEU A 149 4.91 3.90 3.92
CA LEU A 149 5.36 3.24 5.14
C LEU A 149 6.81 2.79 5.01
N ARG A 150 7.49 2.68 6.13
CA ARG A 150 8.87 2.22 6.23
C ARG A 150 8.96 1.01 7.15
N THR A 151 9.92 0.16 6.89
CA THR A 151 10.41 -0.87 7.83
C THR A 151 11.86 -1.20 7.48
N ASP A 152 12.61 -1.69 8.44
CA ASP A 152 13.97 -2.18 8.22
C ASP A 152 13.96 -3.59 7.57
N TYR A 153 15.09 -3.94 6.95
CA TYR A 153 15.30 -5.22 6.28
C TYR A 153 15.01 -6.43 7.19
N GLU A 154 15.58 -6.43 8.39
CA GLU A 154 15.44 -7.55 9.32
C GLU A 154 13.99 -7.78 9.74
N THR A 155 13.26 -6.68 9.96
CA THR A 155 11.84 -6.74 10.30
C THR A 155 10.99 -7.18 9.12
N ALA A 156 11.23 -6.65 7.91
CA ALA A 156 10.53 -7.07 6.69
C ALA A 156 10.73 -8.55 6.43
N LYS A 157 12.00 -9.02 6.48
CA LYS A 157 12.38 -10.42 6.27
C LYS A 157 11.71 -11.34 7.27
N ARG A 158 11.90 -11.08 8.56
CA ARG A 158 11.28 -11.87 9.63
C ARG A 158 9.75 -12.00 9.47
N ARG A 159 9.08 -10.89 9.14
CA ARG A 159 7.62 -10.88 8.97
C ARG A 159 7.19 -11.62 7.70
N ARG A 160 7.92 -11.48 6.59
CA ARG A 160 7.59 -12.15 5.33
C ARG A 160 7.82 -13.66 5.44
N GLU A 161 8.95 -14.09 5.98
CA GLU A 161 9.28 -15.51 6.19
C GLU A 161 8.36 -16.21 7.21
N ALA A 162 7.71 -15.44 8.10
CA ALA A 162 6.71 -15.99 9.02
C ALA A 162 5.34 -16.27 8.36
N ARG A 163 5.11 -15.81 7.12
CA ARG A 163 3.87 -16.09 6.38
C ARG A 163 3.93 -17.49 5.76
N SER A 164 2.78 -18.13 5.69
CA SER A 164 2.65 -19.43 4.99
C SER A 164 2.68 -19.32 3.47
N GLY A 165 2.40 -18.13 2.94
CA GLY A 165 2.36 -17.80 1.51
C GLY A 165 1.19 -16.88 1.16
N TYR A 166 0.86 -16.80 -0.13
CA TYR A 166 -0.11 -15.86 -0.68
C TYR A 166 -1.08 -16.58 -1.61
N VAL A 167 -2.35 -16.17 -1.58
CA VAL A 167 -3.34 -16.62 -2.57
C VAL A 167 -3.07 -15.89 -3.89
N THR A 168 -2.85 -16.63 -4.97
CA THR A 168 -2.68 -16.11 -6.33
C THR A 168 -3.98 -16.25 -7.13
N LEU A 169 -4.00 -15.76 -8.37
CA LEU A 169 -5.15 -15.95 -9.26
C LEU A 169 -5.47 -17.43 -9.52
N GLU A 170 -4.44 -18.27 -9.61
CA GLU A 170 -4.56 -19.66 -10.02
C GLU A 170 -4.32 -20.65 -8.88
N GLY A 171 -3.90 -20.18 -7.69
CA GLY A 171 -3.63 -21.09 -6.58
C GLY A 171 -3.01 -20.42 -5.36
N PHE A 172 -1.79 -20.85 -5.02
CA PHE A 172 -1.08 -20.42 -3.83
C PHE A 172 0.43 -20.39 -4.09
N TRP A 173 1.05 -19.26 -3.75
CA TRP A 173 2.49 -19.07 -3.81
C TRP A 173 3.09 -19.11 -2.41
N ALA A 174 4.16 -19.88 -2.24
CA ALA A 174 5.00 -19.85 -1.04
C ALA A 174 6.41 -19.41 -1.44
N ASP A 175 6.94 -18.42 -0.73
CA ASP A 175 8.29 -17.92 -0.99
C ASP A 175 9.33 -19.05 -0.81
N PRO A 176 10.19 -19.31 -1.81
CA PRO A 176 11.28 -20.27 -1.63
C PRO A 176 12.33 -19.71 -0.67
N PRO A 177 13.18 -20.57 -0.06
CA PRO A 177 14.22 -20.13 0.86
C PRO A 177 15.13 -19.04 0.28
N GLY A 178 15.30 -17.94 1.04
CA GLY A 178 16.11 -16.79 0.64
C GLY A 178 15.44 -15.89 -0.41
N TYR A 179 14.12 -16.00 -0.59
CA TYR A 179 13.39 -15.17 -1.55
C TYR A 179 13.46 -13.68 -1.19
N VAL A 180 13.36 -13.36 0.10
CA VAL A 180 13.47 -11.96 0.56
C VAL A 180 14.84 -11.37 0.21
N ASP A 181 15.90 -12.13 0.42
CA ASP A 181 17.28 -11.67 0.19
C ASP A 181 17.60 -11.48 -1.29
N LYS A 182 17.02 -12.33 -2.13
CA LYS A 182 17.34 -12.41 -3.57
C LYS A 182 16.43 -11.59 -4.46
N ILE A 183 15.17 -11.41 -4.06
CA ILE A 183 14.14 -10.82 -4.88
C ILE A 183 13.50 -9.61 -4.18
N VAL A 184 12.82 -9.83 -3.05
CA VAL A 184 11.95 -8.83 -2.45
C VAL A 184 12.71 -7.56 -2.06
N TRP A 185 13.78 -7.70 -1.28
CA TRP A 185 14.52 -6.55 -0.79
C TRP A 185 15.34 -5.84 -1.86
N PRO A 186 16.08 -6.55 -2.72
CA PRO A 186 16.77 -5.90 -3.85
C PRO A 186 15.82 -5.12 -4.78
N ASN A 187 14.66 -5.69 -5.11
CA ASN A 187 13.68 -4.99 -5.94
C ASN A 187 13.13 -3.75 -5.21
N TYR A 188 12.75 -3.89 -3.92
CA TYR A 188 12.32 -2.74 -3.12
C TYR A 188 13.35 -1.61 -3.11
N VAL A 189 14.64 -1.94 -2.90
CA VAL A 189 15.72 -0.94 -2.92
C VAL A 189 15.78 -0.27 -4.29
N ASN A 190 15.84 -1.05 -5.36
CA ASN A 190 15.91 -0.53 -6.72
C ASN A 190 14.76 0.42 -7.06
N ASP A 191 13.54 0.07 -6.67
CA ASP A 191 12.32 0.80 -7.00
C ASP A 191 12.14 2.08 -6.18
N HIS A 192 12.73 2.15 -4.97
CA HIS A 192 12.43 3.22 -4.02
C HIS A 192 13.65 3.99 -3.51
N MET A 193 14.90 3.57 -3.85
CA MET A 193 16.11 4.25 -3.41
C MET A 193 16.12 5.75 -3.72
N TYR A 194 15.46 6.18 -4.77
CA TYR A 194 15.38 7.58 -5.18
C TYR A 194 14.64 8.49 -4.17
N LEU A 195 13.87 7.91 -3.24
CA LEU A 195 13.17 8.63 -2.15
C LEU A 195 14.08 8.91 -0.95
N PHE A 196 15.31 8.41 -0.96
CA PHE A 196 16.21 8.44 0.18
C PHE A 196 17.56 9.06 -0.18
N GLU A 197 18.20 9.71 0.79
CA GLU A 197 19.55 10.24 0.62
C GLU A 197 20.53 9.08 0.37
N ASP A 198 21.49 9.31 -0.50
CA ASP A 198 22.49 8.32 -0.92
C ASP A 198 21.93 6.97 -1.40
N GLY A 199 20.61 6.90 -1.64
CA GLY A 199 19.91 5.67 -2.03
C GLY A 199 19.72 4.65 -0.90
N ASP A 200 19.99 5.03 0.34
CA ASP A 200 19.82 4.18 1.51
C ASP A 200 18.35 4.18 1.98
N VAL A 201 17.59 3.13 1.60
CA VAL A 201 16.16 3.01 1.93
C VAL A 201 15.87 2.88 3.44
N GLU A 202 16.87 2.60 4.25
CA GLU A 202 16.79 2.56 5.72
C GLU A 202 17.26 3.87 6.35
N GLY A 203 17.90 4.74 5.57
CA GLY A 203 18.48 6.01 5.99
C GLY A 203 17.51 7.19 5.96
N GLU A 204 18.07 8.38 5.76
CA GLU A 204 17.33 9.64 5.74
C GLU A 204 16.51 9.80 4.45
N VAL A 205 15.36 10.43 4.58
CA VAL A 205 14.47 10.73 3.45
C VAL A 205 15.04 11.89 2.63
N ASN A 206 15.09 11.75 1.31
CA ASN A 206 15.33 12.87 0.41
C ASN A 206 14.09 13.77 0.36
N SER A 207 14.08 14.76 1.25
CA SER A 207 12.93 15.66 1.43
C SER A 207 12.60 16.44 0.14
N GLN A 208 13.60 16.81 -0.67
CA GLN A 208 13.34 17.53 -1.92
C GLN A 208 12.56 16.66 -2.92
N VAL A 209 12.86 15.37 -2.99
CA VAL A 209 12.14 14.44 -3.86
C VAL A 209 10.75 14.14 -3.30
N ALA A 210 10.64 13.85 -2.00
CA ALA A 210 9.37 13.56 -1.33
C ALA A 210 8.39 14.73 -1.47
N ASP A 211 8.83 15.96 -1.20
CA ASP A 211 8.01 17.19 -1.32
C ASP A 211 7.57 17.43 -2.76
N ARG A 212 8.49 17.30 -3.73
CA ARG A 212 8.18 17.47 -5.15
C ARG A 212 7.11 16.49 -5.63
N LEU A 213 7.15 15.26 -5.16
CA LEU A 213 6.21 14.20 -5.51
C LEU A 213 4.97 14.18 -4.60
N GLN A 214 4.96 15.01 -3.56
CA GLN A 214 3.91 15.06 -2.54
C GLN A 214 3.69 13.70 -1.87
N ILE A 215 4.78 12.98 -1.57
CA ILE A 215 4.74 11.71 -0.85
C ILE A 215 5.06 11.97 0.62
N ASP A 216 4.08 11.71 1.48
CA ASP A 216 4.27 11.72 2.92
C ASP A 216 4.95 10.40 3.34
N ILE A 217 6.24 10.46 3.64
CA ILE A 217 7.00 9.31 4.12
C ILE A 217 6.91 9.23 5.63
N MET A 218 6.61 8.05 6.15
CA MET A 218 6.47 7.83 7.59
C MET A 218 7.77 8.12 8.33
N PRO A 219 7.75 8.91 9.41
CA PRO A 219 8.93 9.16 10.24
C PRO A 219 9.54 7.86 10.80
N GLN A 220 10.87 7.83 10.89
CA GLN A 220 11.61 6.62 11.29
C GLN A 220 11.29 6.20 12.73
N ASP A 221 11.02 7.14 13.63
CA ASP A 221 10.65 6.90 15.03
C ASP A 221 9.31 6.18 15.21
N LYS A 222 8.50 6.07 14.15
CA LYS A 222 7.22 5.34 14.17
C LYS A 222 7.31 3.91 13.65
N GLN A 223 8.48 3.51 13.15
CA GLN A 223 8.68 2.14 12.67
C GLN A 223 8.48 1.12 13.81
N GLY A 224 7.79 0.02 13.48
CA GLY A 224 7.56 -1.05 14.44
C GLY A 224 6.39 -0.82 15.42
N ASP A 225 5.90 0.41 15.56
CA ASP A 225 4.72 0.74 16.35
C ASP A 225 3.49 0.94 15.45
N LEU A 226 2.62 -0.06 15.41
CA LEU A 226 1.42 -0.04 14.56
C LEU A 226 0.45 1.07 14.97
N SER A 227 0.36 1.40 16.27
CA SER A 227 -0.48 2.47 16.77
C SER A 227 0.02 3.84 16.32
N ALA A 228 1.33 4.08 16.40
CA ALA A 228 1.96 5.31 15.93
C ALA A 228 1.85 5.46 14.40
N CYS A 229 1.99 4.35 13.64
CA CYS A 229 1.78 4.33 12.20
C CYS A 229 0.35 4.69 11.83
N LEU A 230 -0.64 4.09 12.51
CA LEU A 230 -2.06 4.35 12.29
C LEU A 230 -2.43 5.80 12.58
N GLU A 231 -1.98 6.32 13.71
CA GLU A 231 -2.25 7.71 14.11
C GLU A 231 -1.64 8.70 13.12
N TRP A 232 -0.41 8.44 12.64
CA TRP A 232 0.23 9.26 11.62
C TRP A 232 -0.55 9.22 10.31
N ALA A 233 -0.90 8.04 9.80
CA ALA A 233 -1.64 7.89 8.55
C ALA A 233 -3.02 8.55 8.63
N PHE A 234 -3.74 8.34 9.73
CA PHE A 234 -5.04 8.98 9.98
C PHE A 234 -4.93 10.52 10.02
N GLY A 235 -3.90 11.04 10.67
CA GLY A 235 -3.66 12.50 10.73
C GLY A 235 -3.46 13.13 9.35
N LYS A 236 -2.74 12.45 8.45
CA LYS A 236 -2.56 12.90 7.06
C LYS A 236 -3.88 12.90 6.28
N LEU A 237 -4.67 11.86 6.44
CA LEU A 237 -5.99 11.75 5.79
C LEU A 237 -6.99 12.78 6.34
N GLY A 238 -6.99 13.01 7.65
CA GLY A 238 -7.85 14.01 8.28
C GLY A 238 -7.61 15.42 7.75
N GLY A 239 -6.34 15.78 7.51
CA GLY A 239 -5.96 17.06 6.90
C GLY A 239 -6.50 17.20 5.48
N ALA A 240 -6.43 16.15 4.67
CA ALA A 240 -6.93 16.16 3.29
C ALA A 240 -8.48 16.19 3.25
N LEU A 241 -9.16 15.41 4.09
CA LEU A 241 -10.62 15.36 4.16
C LEU A 241 -11.23 16.67 4.68
N GLY A 242 -10.56 17.34 5.62
CA GLY A 242 -11.00 18.64 6.14
C GLY A 242 -10.85 19.80 5.15
N SER A 243 -10.16 19.58 4.03
CA SER A 243 -9.93 20.57 2.97
C SER A 243 -10.89 20.41 1.77
N LEU A 244 -11.75 19.40 1.75
CA LEU A 244 -12.73 19.10 0.68
C LEU A 244 -14.10 19.71 0.94
#